data_0d16a1830014ab7b067ad0f3f6f66df4
#
_entry.id   0d16a1830014ab7b067ad0f3f6f66df4
#
_cell.length_a   1.000
_cell.length_b   1.000
_cell.length_c   1.000
_cell.angle_alpha   90.00
_cell.angle_beta   90.00
_cell.angle_gamma   90.00
#
_symmetry.space_group_name_H-M   'P 1'
#
loop_
_entity.id
_entity.type
_entity.pdbx_description
1 polymer ?
#
loop_
_entity_poly.entity_id
_entity_poly.type
_entity_poly.pdbx_seq_one_letter_code
_entity_poly.pdbx_strand_id
1 'polypeptide(L)'
;MNIIIPVALVLYEFLSPSGVFNNPVYYAEQARNTFIAPLNHAVNSGKDTYVPACNLDVDRPVTYEEIKLEAIFNCKFNKDPNIALVNMLIEIEKSFSVPLEMRGMLLSAACMESGFNPTAKGDRKFSKNKKTPMAIGILQQWPIYEKMYPGMDRTNPKDAAESWMKHIIKKIPKVKRNCKYRTDNRIWLAAWVTGIRAPKKGGRCKERPNHYRLLKKWHRNIKRTRLETYGCVEQGC
;
A
#
# COMPACT_ATOMS: atom_id res chain seq x y z
N MET A 1 19.70 -26.43 22.38
CA MET A 1 20.09 -26.33 20.96
C MET A 1 18.86 -25.87 20.18
N ASN A 2 18.73 -24.57 19.99
CA ASN A 2 17.55 -23.96 19.34
C ASN A 2 17.74 -24.03 17.82
N ILE A 3 16.94 -24.86 17.17
CA ILE A 3 16.89 -24.92 15.71
C ILE A 3 16.03 -23.73 15.26
N ILE A 4 16.67 -22.64 14.88
CA ILE A 4 16.03 -21.55 14.13
C ILE A 4 15.93 -22.03 12.69
N ILE A 5 14.76 -22.54 12.28
CA ILE A 5 14.46 -22.77 10.87
C ILE A 5 14.22 -21.39 10.26
N PRO A 6 15.01 -20.94 9.29
CA PRO A 6 14.80 -19.64 8.71
C PRO A 6 13.47 -19.61 7.95
N VAL A 7 12.60 -18.70 8.31
CA VAL A 7 11.30 -18.42 7.67
C VAL A 7 11.44 -18.21 6.13
N ALA A 8 12.64 -17.89 5.66
CA ALA A 8 12.97 -17.76 4.24
C ALA A 8 12.78 -19.05 3.41
N LEU A 9 12.90 -20.23 4.01
CA LEU A 9 12.81 -21.50 3.25
C LEU A 9 11.34 -21.87 2.94
N VAL A 10 10.41 -21.50 3.80
CA VAL A 10 8.98 -21.76 3.59
C VAL A 10 8.41 -20.90 2.48
N LEU A 11 8.92 -19.67 2.29
CA LEU A 11 8.50 -18.78 1.22
C LEU A 11 9.00 -19.19 -0.16
N TYR A 12 10.12 -19.95 -0.26
CA TYR A 12 10.69 -20.35 -1.54
C TYR A 12 9.90 -21.47 -2.23
N GLU A 13 9.28 -22.37 -1.46
CA GLU A 13 8.44 -23.44 -2.02
C GLU A 13 7.09 -22.93 -2.55
N PHE A 14 6.60 -21.77 -2.07
CA PHE A 14 5.36 -21.15 -2.53
C PHE A 14 5.51 -20.29 -3.81
N LEU A 15 6.75 -20.06 -4.25
CA LEU A 15 7.04 -19.23 -5.43
C LEU A 15 7.44 -20.03 -6.68
N SER A 16 7.15 -21.32 -6.73
CA SER A 16 7.43 -22.15 -7.91
C SER A 16 6.55 -21.74 -9.10
N PRO A 17 7.13 -21.61 -10.32
CA PRO A 17 6.43 -21.03 -11.49
C PRO A 17 5.36 -21.91 -12.13
N SER A 18 5.08 -23.09 -11.61
CA SER A 18 4.08 -24.00 -12.16
C SER A 18 2.70 -23.77 -11.52
N GLY A 19 2.03 -22.77 -12.06
CA GLY A 19 0.70 -22.31 -11.77
C GLY A 19 -0.35 -23.35 -11.43
N VAL A 20 -0.93 -23.23 -10.25
CA VAL A 20 -2.36 -23.39 -10.00
C VAL A 20 -2.69 -22.64 -8.71
N PHE A 21 -3.02 -21.38 -8.80
CA PHE A 21 -3.52 -20.60 -7.66
C PHE A 21 -5.01 -20.29 -7.89
N ASN A 22 -5.87 -21.24 -7.58
CA ASN A 22 -7.29 -21.12 -7.90
C ASN A 22 -8.21 -20.71 -6.72
N ASN A 23 -7.68 -20.42 -5.52
CA ASN A 23 -8.55 -19.99 -4.43
C ASN A 23 -7.87 -19.07 -3.40
N PRO A 24 -8.09 -17.75 -3.43
CA PRO A 24 -7.51 -16.80 -2.48
C PRO A 24 -8.00 -17.03 -1.04
N VAL A 25 -9.17 -17.62 -0.83
CA VAL A 25 -9.71 -17.95 0.50
C VAL A 25 -8.89 -19.07 1.14
N TYR A 26 -8.48 -20.07 0.37
CA TYR A 26 -7.66 -21.18 0.85
C TYR A 26 -6.28 -20.70 1.35
N TYR A 27 -5.67 -19.73 0.66
CA TYR A 27 -4.37 -19.18 1.08
C TYR A 27 -4.48 -18.23 2.27
N ALA A 28 -5.59 -17.51 2.41
CA ALA A 28 -5.86 -16.71 3.60
C ALA A 28 -5.96 -17.59 4.84
N GLU A 29 -6.62 -18.74 4.71
CA GLU A 29 -6.78 -19.71 5.78
C GLU A 29 -5.48 -20.47 6.08
N GLN A 30 -4.71 -20.87 5.07
CA GLN A 30 -3.38 -21.44 5.24
C GLN A 30 -2.38 -20.45 5.85
N ALA A 31 -2.33 -19.22 5.38
CA ALA A 31 -1.49 -18.17 5.98
C ALA A 31 -1.87 -17.94 7.45
N ARG A 32 -3.15 -17.88 7.75
CA ARG A 32 -3.67 -17.77 9.11
C ARG A 32 -3.24 -18.97 9.98
N ASN A 33 -3.39 -20.19 9.47
CA ASN A 33 -3.03 -21.41 10.19
C ASN A 33 -1.52 -21.63 10.28
N THR A 34 -0.74 -21.24 9.29
CA THR A 34 0.72 -21.41 9.28
C THR A 34 1.42 -20.38 10.18
N PHE A 35 0.90 -19.16 10.27
CA PHE A 35 1.54 -18.09 11.07
C PHE A 35 0.93 -17.92 12.47
N ILE A 36 -0.31 -18.38 12.71
CA ILE A 36 -1.02 -18.19 13.98
C ILE A 36 -1.04 -19.49 14.82
N ALA A 37 -1.19 -20.66 14.20
CA ALA A 37 -1.28 -21.93 14.90
C ALA A 37 -0.01 -22.34 15.68
N PRO A 38 1.22 -22.15 15.17
CA PRO A 38 2.43 -22.51 15.91
C PRO A 38 2.63 -21.70 17.19
N LEU A 39 2.16 -20.46 17.24
CA LEU A 39 2.24 -19.61 18.43
C LEU A 39 1.35 -20.11 19.57
N ASN A 40 0.19 -20.66 19.25
CA ASN A 40 -0.75 -21.19 20.25
C ASN A 40 -0.28 -22.54 20.86
N HIS A 41 0.55 -23.33 20.14
CA HIS A 41 1.07 -24.60 20.66
C HIS A 41 2.28 -24.43 21.57
N ALA A 42 3.07 -23.38 21.41
CA ALA A 42 4.23 -23.09 22.26
C ALA A 42 3.85 -22.60 23.67
N VAL A 43 2.63 -22.09 23.83
CA VAL A 43 2.14 -21.52 25.10
C VAL A 43 1.69 -22.60 26.11
N ASN A 44 1.40 -23.83 25.67
CA ASN A 44 0.80 -24.86 26.53
C ASN A 44 1.78 -25.89 27.12
N SER A 45 3.10 -25.75 26.97
CA SER A 45 4.04 -26.78 27.40
C SER A 45 5.05 -26.41 28.50
N GLY A 46 4.81 -25.36 29.27
CA GLY A 46 5.74 -25.03 30.37
C GLY A 46 5.11 -24.20 31.47
N LYS A 47 5.18 -24.72 32.69
CA LYS A 47 5.04 -23.93 33.92
C LYS A 47 6.19 -22.94 33.98
N ASP A 48 6.04 -21.74 33.49
CA ASP A 48 6.93 -20.65 33.90
C ASP A 48 6.25 -19.31 33.61
N THR A 49 6.16 -18.53 34.66
CA THR A 49 5.87 -17.10 34.74
C THR A 49 5.37 -16.45 33.43
N TYR A 50 4.07 -16.36 33.33
CA TYR A 50 3.36 -15.60 32.31
C TYR A 50 3.85 -14.15 32.37
N VAL A 51 4.77 -13.80 31.52
CA VAL A 51 5.06 -12.41 31.20
C VAL A 51 3.98 -12.00 30.22
N PRO A 52 3.07 -11.09 30.57
CA PRO A 52 2.04 -10.67 29.64
C PRO A 52 2.73 -10.11 28.39
N ALA A 53 2.39 -10.66 27.24
CA ALA A 53 2.90 -10.24 25.93
C ALA A 53 2.49 -8.80 25.53
N CYS A 54 1.98 -8.02 26.49
CA CYS A 54 1.53 -6.63 26.32
C CYS A 54 2.68 -5.65 26.01
N ASN A 55 3.94 -6.09 26.05
CA ASN A 55 5.11 -5.29 25.66
C ASN A 55 5.41 -5.31 24.14
N LEU A 56 4.57 -5.95 23.34
CA LEU A 56 4.73 -5.85 21.88
C LEU A 56 4.32 -4.45 21.43
N ASP A 57 5.25 -3.77 20.78
CA ASP A 57 5.06 -2.41 20.28
C ASP A 57 3.99 -2.38 19.15
N VAL A 58 2.73 -2.41 19.57
CA VAL A 58 1.56 -2.35 18.67
C VAL A 58 1.59 -1.05 17.87
N ASP A 59 2.21 -0.01 18.43
CA ASP A 59 2.32 1.32 17.82
C ASP A 59 3.53 1.46 16.90
N ARG A 60 4.37 0.42 16.78
CA ARG A 60 5.46 0.45 15.81
C ARG A 60 4.94 0.82 14.41
N PRO A 61 5.77 1.51 13.60
CA PRO A 61 5.39 1.84 12.24
C PRO A 61 4.95 0.62 11.44
N VAL A 62 3.93 0.79 10.61
CA VAL A 62 3.45 -0.25 9.70
C VAL A 62 4.56 -0.60 8.70
N THR A 63 4.77 -1.90 8.47
CA THR A 63 5.75 -2.41 7.51
C THR A 63 5.18 -2.52 6.10
N TYR A 64 6.05 -2.61 5.09
CA TYR A 64 5.59 -2.85 3.73
C TYR A 64 5.00 -4.25 3.52
N GLU A 65 5.43 -5.26 4.28
CA GLU A 65 4.84 -6.59 4.21
C GLU A 65 3.39 -6.60 4.74
N GLU A 66 3.13 -5.90 5.83
CA GLU A 66 1.78 -5.75 6.35
C GLU A 66 0.88 -4.96 5.37
N ILE A 67 1.38 -3.89 4.77
CA ILE A 67 0.68 -3.14 3.72
C ILE A 67 0.40 -4.01 2.49
N LYS A 68 1.36 -4.85 2.09
CA LYS A 68 1.19 -5.80 1.00
C LYS A 68 0.03 -6.75 1.25
N LEU A 69 -0.05 -7.34 2.43
CA LEU A 69 -1.15 -8.22 2.82
C LEU A 69 -2.50 -7.46 2.77
N GLU A 70 -2.57 -6.27 3.36
CA GLU A 70 -3.77 -5.43 3.28
C GLU A 70 -4.16 -5.12 1.82
N ALA A 71 -3.20 -4.81 0.95
CA ALA A 71 -3.47 -4.56 -0.46
C ALA A 71 -4.02 -5.81 -1.16
N ILE A 72 -3.44 -6.97 -0.91
CA ILE A 72 -3.86 -8.24 -1.51
C ILE A 72 -5.27 -8.62 -1.06
N PHE A 73 -5.58 -8.52 0.23
CA PHE A 73 -6.85 -9.00 0.78
C PHE A 73 -7.98 -7.96 0.71
N ASN A 74 -7.68 -6.68 0.73
CA ASN A 74 -8.69 -5.62 0.87
C ASN A 74 -8.84 -4.73 -0.36
N CYS A 75 -8.07 -4.95 -1.43
CA CYS A 75 -8.30 -4.31 -2.71
C CYS A 75 -9.23 -5.16 -3.59
N LYS A 76 -10.19 -4.51 -4.22
CA LYS A 76 -11.02 -5.17 -5.23
C LYS A 76 -10.22 -5.29 -6.52
N PHE A 77 -9.60 -6.42 -6.73
CA PHE A 77 -8.96 -6.74 -8.00
C PHE A 77 -10.02 -7.13 -9.04
N ASN A 78 -9.82 -6.72 -10.27
CA ASN A 78 -10.64 -7.21 -11.38
C ASN A 78 -10.29 -8.65 -11.80
N LYS A 79 -9.15 -9.16 -11.31
CA LYS A 79 -8.59 -10.50 -11.50
C LYS A 79 -7.77 -10.87 -10.27
N ASP A 80 -7.20 -12.05 -10.25
CA ASP A 80 -6.31 -12.48 -9.18
C ASP A 80 -5.17 -11.45 -8.96
N PRO A 81 -4.80 -11.19 -7.70
CA PRO A 81 -3.78 -10.20 -7.39
C PRO A 81 -2.44 -10.56 -8.03
N ASN A 82 -1.93 -9.67 -8.85
CA ASN A 82 -0.59 -9.80 -9.42
C ASN A 82 0.46 -9.41 -8.35
N ILE A 83 0.96 -10.41 -7.62
CA ILE A 83 1.94 -10.25 -6.54
C ILE A 83 3.22 -9.56 -7.03
N ALA A 84 3.69 -9.90 -8.25
CA ALA A 84 4.88 -9.27 -8.82
C ALA A 84 4.67 -7.76 -9.04
N LEU A 85 3.49 -7.37 -9.49
CA LEU A 85 3.12 -5.97 -9.65
C LEU A 85 3.07 -5.24 -8.30
N VAL A 86 2.47 -5.84 -7.28
CA VAL A 86 2.41 -5.27 -5.92
C VAL A 86 3.83 -5.09 -5.35
N ASN A 87 4.69 -6.11 -5.48
CA ASN A 87 6.09 -6.02 -5.04
C ASN A 87 6.86 -4.90 -5.78
N MET A 88 6.70 -4.80 -7.09
CA MET A 88 7.34 -3.74 -7.88
C MET A 88 6.92 -2.34 -7.39
N LEU A 89 5.64 -2.13 -7.11
CA LEU A 89 5.15 -0.85 -6.59
C LEU A 89 5.72 -0.53 -5.20
N ILE A 90 5.88 -1.55 -4.34
CA ILE A 90 6.53 -1.39 -3.03
C ILE A 90 7.99 -0.94 -3.20
N GLU A 91 8.76 -1.59 -4.08
CA GLU A 91 10.16 -1.22 -4.31
C GLU A 91 10.27 0.20 -4.89
N ILE A 92 9.39 0.59 -5.79
CA ILE A 92 9.33 1.96 -6.27
C ILE A 92 9.03 2.92 -5.11
N GLU A 93 8.01 2.67 -4.29
CA GLU A 93 7.68 3.57 -3.17
C GLU A 93 8.85 3.69 -2.18
N LYS A 94 9.54 2.60 -1.84
CA LYS A 94 10.71 2.58 -0.95
C LYS A 94 11.83 3.51 -1.46
N SER A 95 12.02 3.62 -2.78
CA SER A 95 13.06 4.47 -3.36
C SER A 95 12.81 5.98 -3.18
N PHE A 96 11.64 6.39 -2.68
CA PHE A 96 11.24 7.81 -2.56
C PHE A 96 11.18 8.35 -1.13
N SER A 97 11.71 7.66 -0.14
CA SER A 97 11.74 8.11 1.27
C SER A 97 10.39 8.62 1.79
N VAL A 98 9.35 7.85 1.54
CA VAL A 98 7.98 8.17 1.98
C VAL A 98 7.89 8.16 3.50
N PRO A 99 7.23 9.15 4.16
CA PRO A 99 7.02 9.15 5.60
C PRO A 99 6.33 7.87 6.08
N LEU A 100 6.66 7.43 7.30
CA LEU A 100 6.16 6.16 7.87
C LEU A 100 4.63 6.07 7.85
N GLU A 101 3.95 7.17 8.16
CA GLU A 101 2.48 7.26 8.17
C GLU A 101 1.86 7.27 6.78
N MET A 102 2.68 7.43 5.74
CA MET A 102 2.26 7.44 4.33
C MET A 102 2.67 6.17 3.58
N ARG A 103 3.32 5.22 4.24
CA ARG A 103 3.68 3.93 3.64
C ARG A 103 2.47 3.23 3.05
N GLY A 104 2.58 2.77 1.82
CA GLY A 104 1.50 2.16 1.05
C GLY A 104 0.66 3.16 0.27
N MET A 105 1.08 4.44 0.20
CA MET A 105 0.33 5.45 -0.55
C MET A 105 0.23 5.13 -2.03
N LEU A 106 1.28 4.62 -2.65
CA LEU A 106 1.29 4.22 -4.05
C LEU A 106 0.37 3.01 -4.28
N LEU A 107 0.43 2.01 -3.40
CA LEU A 107 -0.46 0.85 -3.45
C LEU A 107 -1.93 1.25 -3.28
N SER A 108 -2.24 2.11 -2.31
CA SER A 108 -3.61 2.56 -2.10
C SER A 108 -4.13 3.39 -3.28
N ALA A 109 -3.27 4.18 -3.93
CA ALA A 109 -3.61 4.89 -5.16
C ALA A 109 -3.90 3.92 -6.31
N ALA A 110 -3.03 2.94 -6.57
CA ALA A 110 -3.23 1.94 -7.60
C ALA A 110 -4.51 1.10 -7.38
N CYS A 111 -4.79 0.73 -6.13
CA CYS A 111 -6.02 0.05 -5.76
C CYS A 111 -7.26 0.87 -6.09
N MET A 112 -7.30 2.15 -5.70
CA MET A 112 -8.46 3.02 -5.89
C MET A 112 -8.67 3.43 -7.35
N GLU A 113 -7.58 3.66 -8.09
CA GLU A 113 -7.67 4.15 -9.48
C GLU A 113 -8.04 3.03 -10.46
N SER A 114 -7.54 1.83 -10.27
CA SER A 114 -7.70 0.78 -11.28
C SER A 114 -7.93 -0.63 -10.72
N GLY A 115 -7.87 -0.83 -9.39
CA GLY A 115 -7.80 -2.18 -8.81
C GLY A 115 -6.56 -2.94 -9.33
N PHE A 116 -5.42 -2.26 -9.42
CA PHE A 116 -4.16 -2.79 -9.95
C PHE A 116 -4.22 -3.24 -11.41
N ASN A 117 -5.15 -2.72 -12.20
CA ASN A 117 -5.26 -3.05 -13.61
C ASN A 117 -4.42 -2.11 -14.49
N PRO A 118 -3.30 -2.57 -15.10
CA PRO A 118 -2.45 -1.72 -15.93
C PRO A 118 -3.11 -1.31 -17.25
N THR A 119 -4.16 -2.01 -17.68
CA THR A 119 -4.89 -1.71 -18.91
C THR A 119 -6.19 -0.93 -18.68
N ALA A 120 -6.41 -0.46 -17.46
CA ALA A 120 -7.61 0.30 -17.11
C ALA A 120 -7.73 1.58 -17.94
N LYS A 121 -8.95 1.90 -18.36
CA LYS A 121 -9.27 3.06 -19.21
C LYS A 121 -10.45 3.82 -18.64
N GLY A 122 -10.23 5.09 -18.29
CA GLY A 122 -11.23 5.94 -17.65
C GLY A 122 -11.38 7.33 -18.28
N ASP A 123 -12.20 8.13 -17.65
CA ASP A 123 -12.38 9.56 -17.96
C ASP A 123 -12.75 9.91 -19.41
N ARG A 124 -13.43 9.02 -20.11
CA ARG A 124 -13.86 9.22 -21.51
C ARG A 124 -14.68 10.51 -21.70
N LYS A 125 -15.47 10.88 -20.69
CA LYS A 125 -16.32 12.10 -20.71
C LYS A 125 -15.52 13.39 -20.88
N PHE A 126 -14.24 13.39 -20.55
CA PHE A 126 -13.37 14.57 -20.69
C PHE A 126 -12.62 14.63 -22.02
N SER A 127 -12.72 13.62 -22.87
CA SER A 127 -12.14 13.67 -24.22
C SER A 127 -13.06 14.44 -25.18
N LYS A 128 -12.47 15.10 -26.18
CA LYS A 128 -13.23 15.89 -27.16
C LYS A 128 -14.27 15.05 -27.91
N ASN A 129 -13.92 13.80 -28.22
CA ASN A 129 -14.80 12.87 -28.95
C ASN A 129 -15.58 11.91 -28.05
N LYS A 130 -15.39 11.97 -26.70
CA LYS A 130 -15.97 11.06 -25.71
C LYS A 130 -15.68 9.56 -25.93
N LYS A 131 -14.85 9.23 -26.92
CA LYS A 131 -14.48 7.83 -27.27
C LYS A 131 -13.11 7.45 -26.71
N THR A 132 -12.16 8.38 -26.76
CA THR A 132 -10.78 8.15 -26.30
C THR A 132 -10.70 8.27 -24.79
N PRO A 133 -10.15 7.29 -24.07
CA PRO A 133 -9.94 7.42 -22.63
C PRO A 133 -8.87 8.48 -22.35
N MET A 134 -9.15 9.37 -21.41
CA MET A 134 -8.18 10.39 -20.95
C MET A 134 -7.28 9.82 -19.85
N ALA A 135 -7.84 9.03 -18.94
CA ALA A 135 -7.14 8.33 -17.89
C ALA A 135 -6.84 6.90 -18.34
N ILE A 136 -5.59 6.47 -18.24
CA ILE A 136 -5.19 5.10 -18.56
C ILE A 136 -4.17 4.57 -17.56
N GLY A 137 -4.05 3.24 -17.52
CA GLY A 137 -3.06 2.53 -16.73
C GLY A 137 -3.41 2.39 -15.26
N ILE A 138 -2.48 1.85 -14.50
CA ILE A 138 -2.64 1.48 -13.10
C ILE A 138 -3.00 2.67 -12.17
N LEU A 139 -2.55 3.88 -12.50
CA LEU A 139 -2.78 5.12 -11.75
C LEU A 139 -3.70 6.10 -12.46
N GLN A 140 -4.41 5.66 -13.48
CA GLN A 140 -5.36 6.45 -14.27
C GLN A 140 -4.79 7.84 -14.65
N GLN A 141 -3.55 7.84 -15.17
CA GLN A 141 -2.85 9.06 -15.52
C GLN A 141 -3.35 9.65 -16.82
N TRP A 142 -3.40 10.98 -16.87
CA TRP A 142 -3.79 11.74 -18.07
C TRP A 142 -2.59 11.98 -19.00
N PRO A 143 -2.81 12.31 -20.30
CA PRO A 143 -1.73 12.56 -21.27
C PRO A 143 -0.71 13.62 -20.87
N ILE A 144 -1.08 14.51 -19.93
CA ILE A 144 -0.18 15.53 -19.40
C ILE A 144 1.05 14.92 -18.68
N TYR A 145 0.92 13.69 -18.16
CA TYR A 145 2.07 13.02 -17.51
C TYR A 145 3.16 12.69 -18.53
N GLU A 146 2.81 12.22 -19.73
CA GLU A 146 3.77 11.95 -20.82
C GLU A 146 4.46 13.23 -21.27
N LYS A 147 3.75 14.36 -21.27
CA LYS A 147 4.34 15.68 -21.57
C LYS A 147 5.30 16.15 -20.48
N MET A 148 5.01 15.85 -19.20
CA MET A 148 5.85 16.25 -18.07
C MET A 148 7.05 15.32 -17.86
N TYR A 149 6.95 14.09 -18.30
CA TYR A 149 7.93 13.02 -18.15
C TYR A 149 8.15 12.33 -19.51
N PRO A 150 8.91 12.97 -20.43
CA PRO A 150 9.17 12.43 -21.76
C PRO A 150 9.75 11.02 -21.68
N GLY A 151 9.27 10.13 -22.54
CA GLY A 151 9.70 8.72 -22.58
C GLY A 151 8.94 7.78 -21.66
N MET A 152 8.05 8.29 -20.77
CA MET A 152 7.18 7.40 -19.98
C MET A 152 6.01 6.87 -20.82
N ASP A 153 5.62 5.63 -20.53
CA ASP A 153 4.40 5.01 -21.03
C ASP A 153 3.40 4.84 -19.87
N ARG A 154 2.24 5.48 -19.95
CA ARG A 154 1.17 5.38 -18.93
C ARG A 154 0.58 3.98 -18.82
N THR A 155 0.75 3.12 -19.83
CA THR A 155 0.30 1.72 -19.80
C THR A 155 1.33 0.80 -19.16
N ASN A 156 2.60 1.23 -19.06
CA ASN A 156 3.63 0.54 -18.31
C ASN A 156 3.48 0.85 -16.82
N PRO A 157 3.20 -0.14 -15.96
CA PRO A 157 2.98 0.10 -14.53
C PRO A 157 4.18 0.73 -13.80
N LYS A 158 5.42 0.39 -14.21
CA LYS A 158 6.64 0.94 -13.63
C LYS A 158 6.78 2.42 -13.96
N ASP A 159 6.66 2.78 -15.23
CA ASP A 159 6.75 4.18 -15.68
C ASP A 159 5.66 5.04 -15.05
N ALA A 160 4.43 4.50 -14.99
CA ALA A 160 3.30 5.17 -14.33
C ALA A 160 3.58 5.42 -12.85
N ALA A 161 4.08 4.43 -12.12
CA ALA A 161 4.38 4.55 -10.70
C ALA A 161 5.53 5.53 -10.42
N GLU A 162 6.64 5.40 -11.15
CA GLU A 162 7.79 6.29 -11.00
C GLU A 162 7.46 7.75 -11.32
N SER A 163 6.76 7.99 -12.44
CA SER A 163 6.37 9.35 -12.82
C SER A 163 5.40 9.97 -11.81
N TRP A 164 4.50 9.17 -11.25
CA TRP A 164 3.57 9.61 -10.22
C TRP A 164 4.29 10.01 -8.93
N MET A 165 5.25 9.18 -8.46
CA MET A 165 6.06 9.49 -7.29
C MET A 165 6.94 10.71 -7.53
N LYS A 166 7.65 10.80 -8.66
CA LYS A 166 8.44 11.98 -9.08
C LYS A 166 7.58 13.24 -9.10
N HIS A 167 6.31 13.12 -9.55
CA HIS A 167 5.38 14.23 -9.57
C HIS A 167 5.01 14.73 -8.18
N ILE A 168 4.79 13.83 -7.22
CA ILE A 168 4.53 14.19 -5.82
C ILE A 168 5.75 14.90 -5.23
N ILE A 169 6.94 14.32 -5.34
CA ILE A 169 8.19 14.91 -4.84
C ILE A 169 8.40 16.31 -5.39
N LYS A 170 8.23 16.51 -6.69
CA LYS A 170 8.38 17.83 -7.34
C LYS A 170 7.43 18.89 -6.77
N LYS A 171 6.28 18.48 -6.22
CA LYS A 171 5.31 19.41 -5.61
C LYS A 171 5.62 19.76 -4.15
N ILE A 172 6.32 18.91 -3.42
CA ILE A 172 6.56 19.06 -1.98
C ILE A 172 7.12 20.44 -1.61
N PRO A 173 8.16 20.99 -2.25
CA PRO A 173 8.70 22.30 -1.87
C PRO A 173 7.66 23.42 -2.00
N LYS A 174 6.81 23.34 -3.03
CA LYS A 174 5.77 24.33 -3.26
C LYS A 174 4.61 24.19 -2.29
N VAL A 175 4.25 22.95 -1.94
CA VAL A 175 3.26 22.67 -0.90
C VAL A 175 3.75 23.16 0.46
N LYS A 176 4.98 22.88 0.86
CA LYS A 176 5.60 23.41 2.10
C LYS A 176 5.45 24.93 2.19
N ARG A 177 5.82 25.62 1.13
CA ARG A 177 5.76 27.10 1.10
C ARG A 177 4.35 27.66 1.11
N ASN A 178 3.42 27.03 0.36
CA ASN A 178 2.11 27.62 0.09
C ASN A 178 1.03 27.18 1.08
N CYS A 179 1.17 25.98 1.69
CA CYS A 179 0.13 25.37 2.52
C CYS A 179 0.34 25.52 4.02
N LYS A 180 1.43 26.10 4.46
CA LYS A 180 1.77 26.32 5.89
C LYS A 180 1.68 25.04 6.76
N TYR A 181 1.86 23.86 6.18
CA TYR A 181 1.91 22.62 6.94
C TYR A 181 3.23 22.44 7.67
N ARG A 182 3.16 21.83 8.87
CA ARG A 182 4.33 21.61 9.73
C ARG A 182 4.80 20.16 9.78
N THR A 183 3.93 19.21 9.40
CA THR A 183 4.25 17.78 9.45
C THR A 183 4.42 17.20 8.05
N ASP A 184 5.37 16.30 7.90
CA ASP A 184 5.72 15.73 6.60
C ASP A 184 4.56 14.92 6.00
N ASN A 185 3.84 14.14 6.78
CA ASN A 185 2.67 13.39 6.30
C ASN A 185 1.59 14.31 5.69
N ARG A 186 1.32 15.49 6.29
CA ARG A 186 0.36 16.45 5.73
C ARG A 186 0.87 17.09 4.44
N ILE A 187 2.16 17.32 4.34
CA ILE A 187 2.81 17.85 3.13
C ILE A 187 2.72 16.84 2.00
N TRP A 188 3.07 15.59 2.26
CA TRP A 188 2.95 14.50 1.30
C TRP A 188 1.50 14.31 0.84
N LEU A 189 0.56 14.29 1.79
CA LEU A 189 -0.86 14.19 1.49
C LEU A 189 -1.35 15.33 0.62
N ALA A 190 -0.98 16.57 0.92
CA ALA A 190 -1.35 17.72 0.11
C ALA A 190 -0.70 17.68 -1.28
N ALA A 191 0.54 17.22 -1.39
CA ALA A 191 1.21 17.02 -2.67
C ALA A 191 0.51 15.95 -3.52
N TRP A 192 0.03 14.88 -2.90
CA TRP A 192 -0.77 13.84 -3.56
C TRP A 192 -2.09 14.40 -4.11
N VAL A 193 -2.86 15.13 -3.27
CA VAL A 193 -4.24 15.55 -3.57
C VAL A 193 -4.34 16.71 -4.55
N THR A 194 -3.32 17.55 -4.63
CA THR A 194 -3.41 18.81 -5.41
C THR A 194 -3.43 18.62 -6.93
N GLY A 195 -3.53 17.37 -7.42
CA GLY A 195 -3.55 17.06 -8.85
C GLY A 195 -2.25 17.51 -9.55
N ILE A 196 -2.37 17.92 -10.81
CA ILE A 196 -1.21 18.22 -11.66
C ILE A 196 -0.46 19.49 -11.18
N ARG A 197 -1.17 20.46 -10.63
CA ARG A 197 -0.59 21.74 -10.21
C ARG A 197 -0.56 21.85 -8.70
N ALA A 198 0.60 22.18 -8.14
CA ALA A 198 0.71 22.50 -6.72
C ALA A 198 -0.13 23.77 -6.41
N PRO A 199 -0.68 23.89 -5.18
CA PRO A 199 -1.52 25.02 -4.81
C PRO A 199 -0.77 26.34 -4.94
N LYS A 200 -1.48 27.40 -5.33
CA LYS A 200 -0.96 28.76 -5.29
C LYS A 200 -0.89 29.26 -3.84
N LYS A 201 -0.06 30.27 -3.58
CA LYS A 201 0.01 30.95 -2.26
C LYS A 201 -1.41 31.43 -1.89
N GLY A 202 -1.88 31.08 -0.70
CA GLY A 202 -3.25 31.36 -0.24
C GLY A 202 -4.34 30.46 -0.84
N GLY A 203 -4.00 29.55 -1.77
CA GLY A 203 -4.96 28.59 -2.32
C GLY A 203 -5.33 27.49 -1.33
N ARG A 204 -6.48 26.84 -1.57
CA ARG A 204 -6.91 25.71 -0.74
C ARG A 204 -5.93 24.56 -0.85
N CYS A 205 -5.34 24.20 0.27
CA CYS A 205 -4.54 22.98 0.43
C CYS A 205 -5.48 21.86 0.86
N LYS A 206 -5.79 20.96 -0.07
CA LYS A 206 -6.66 19.82 0.21
C LYS A 206 -5.88 18.76 1.00
N GLU A 207 -6.49 18.18 2.03
CA GLU A 207 -5.83 17.22 2.93
C GLU A 207 -6.39 15.80 2.87
N ARG A 208 -7.52 15.56 2.20
CA ARG A 208 -8.26 14.30 2.32
C ARG A 208 -8.73 13.75 0.97
N PRO A 209 -7.86 13.11 0.20
CA PRO A 209 -8.29 12.34 -0.97
C PRO A 209 -8.95 11.03 -0.54
N ASN A 210 -9.74 10.44 -1.42
CA ASN A 210 -10.33 9.14 -1.19
C ASN A 210 -9.27 8.06 -0.94
N HIS A 211 -8.15 8.10 -1.68
CA HIS A 211 -7.01 7.19 -1.53
C HIS A 211 -6.44 7.19 -0.10
N TYR A 212 -6.35 8.36 0.54
CA TYR A 212 -5.88 8.46 1.92
C TYR A 212 -6.84 7.82 2.93
N ARG A 213 -8.15 7.78 2.65
CA ARG A 213 -9.10 7.04 3.49
C ARG A 213 -8.82 5.54 3.45
N LEU A 214 -8.50 5.00 2.27
CA LEU A 214 -8.12 3.60 2.10
C LEU A 214 -6.82 3.30 2.83
N LEU A 215 -5.78 4.11 2.63
CA LEU A 215 -4.50 3.99 3.33
C LEU A 215 -4.68 4.00 4.85
N LYS A 216 -5.45 4.95 5.39
CA LYS A 216 -5.78 4.98 6.82
C LYS A 216 -6.55 3.76 7.30
N LYS A 217 -7.45 3.22 6.47
CA LYS A 217 -8.18 1.99 6.78
C LYS A 217 -7.18 0.84 6.91
N TRP A 218 -6.26 0.68 5.97
CA TRP A 218 -5.25 -0.37 6.01
C TRP A 218 -4.37 -0.27 7.26
N HIS A 219 -3.84 0.92 7.57
CA HIS A 219 -3.04 1.13 8.78
C HIS A 219 -3.82 0.79 10.06
N ARG A 220 -5.12 1.12 10.14
CA ARG A 220 -5.97 0.75 11.29
C ARG A 220 -6.23 -0.74 11.37
N ASN A 221 -6.48 -1.40 10.24
CA ASN A 221 -6.68 -2.84 10.19
C ASN A 221 -5.42 -3.57 10.69
N ILE A 222 -4.25 -3.17 10.23
CA ILE A 222 -2.97 -3.74 10.65
C ILE A 222 -2.79 -3.61 12.18
N LYS A 223 -3.02 -2.41 12.72
CA LYS A 223 -2.94 -2.20 14.17
C LYS A 223 -3.95 -3.06 14.94
N ARG A 224 -5.18 -3.17 14.45
CA ARG A 224 -6.20 -4.03 15.05
C ARG A 224 -5.79 -5.50 15.01
N THR A 225 -5.34 -6.00 13.87
CA THR A 225 -4.85 -7.39 13.73
C THR A 225 -3.71 -7.69 14.69
N ARG A 226 -2.77 -6.75 14.88
CA ARG A 226 -1.71 -6.90 15.89
C ARG A 226 -2.28 -7.06 17.30
N LEU A 227 -3.25 -6.22 17.70
CA LEU A 227 -3.92 -6.31 19.00
C LEU A 227 -4.62 -7.66 19.18
N GLU A 228 -5.39 -8.09 18.19
CA GLU A 228 -6.12 -9.37 18.21
C GLU A 228 -5.17 -10.57 18.26
N THR A 229 -4.07 -10.54 17.49
CA THR A 229 -3.10 -11.63 17.43
C THR A 229 -2.35 -11.81 18.74
N TYR A 230 -2.07 -10.73 19.45
CA TYR A 230 -1.30 -10.78 20.69
C TYR A 230 -2.16 -10.88 21.96
N GLY A 231 -3.48 -11.09 21.81
CA GLY A 231 -4.38 -11.37 22.95
C GLY A 231 -4.61 -10.20 23.90
N CYS A 232 -4.23 -8.98 23.50
CA CYS A 232 -4.39 -7.80 24.36
C CYS A 232 -5.84 -7.31 24.48
N VAL A 233 -6.78 -7.86 23.72
CA VAL A 233 -8.19 -7.40 23.70
C VAL A 233 -8.99 -7.92 24.88
N GLU A 234 -8.65 -9.09 25.45
CA GLU A 234 -9.45 -9.74 26.50
C GLU A 234 -8.95 -9.50 27.93
N GLN A 235 -7.78 -8.92 28.12
CA GLN A 235 -7.14 -8.81 29.45
C GLN A 235 -7.01 -7.39 30.00
N GLY A 236 -7.65 -6.40 29.41
CA GLY A 236 -7.72 -5.06 30.01
C GLY A 236 -6.36 -4.38 30.18
N CYS A 237 -5.45 -4.53 29.21
CA CYS A 237 -4.20 -3.77 29.18
C CYS A 237 -4.43 -2.28 28.87
#